data_2e262461db5903df4c550dd08891a4ae
#
_entry.id   2e262461db5903df4c550dd08891a4ae
#
_cell.length_a   1.000
_cell.length_b   1.000
_cell.length_c   1.000
_cell.angle_alpha   90.00
_cell.angle_beta   90.00
_cell.angle_gamma   90.00
#
_symmetry.space_group_name_H-M   'P 1'
#
loop_
_entity.id
_entity.type
_entity.pdbx_description
1 polymer ?
#
loop_
_entity_poly.entity_id
_entity_poly.type
_entity_poly.pdbx_seq_one_letter_code
_entity_poly.pdbx_strand_id
1 'polypeptide(L)'
;MKKLILTAFAISLLLSAGAQNTRQLSLAEAFQLATDHSLQLQMDSLKIDAIGYKKQQTKNAMLPVLGVTSSYTRISNNIEPFSVPFMTQEFVLNPQILNQYNNRFTVQQPVFSGLKNWNGMKSLEQQQLAAGEDMLKSKADVKWTVAQWYYQLYKLQQTALLLDSTIAQTQVRIDDLIRFRNQGIVLNNDVMRAQLQKTNLLVEKANVVSNVEAVNYYLCVMLGLDTQTQLTAAAPAVVQPETDELSLLIGHANTERPEIKSQYFKTTASKYMVKASK
;
A
#
# COMPACT_ATOMS: atom_id res chain seq x y z
N MET A 1 -28.53 48.02 1.14
CA MET A 1 -28.45 46.57 1.30
C MET A 1 -27.72 45.88 0.13
N LYS A 2 -28.03 46.10 -1.16
CA LYS A 2 -27.35 45.46 -2.30
C LYS A 2 -25.82 45.69 -2.36
N LYS A 3 -25.33 46.89 -1.99
CA LYS A 3 -23.90 47.22 -2.01
C LYS A 3 -23.12 46.52 -0.89
N LEU A 4 -23.73 46.29 0.28
CA LEU A 4 -23.15 45.58 1.40
C LEU A 4 -23.03 44.05 1.14
N ILE A 5 -23.95 43.45 0.41
CA ILE A 5 -23.91 42.05 0.00
C ILE A 5 -22.83 41.84 -1.08
N LEU A 6 -22.63 42.78 -1.98
CA LEU A 6 -21.58 42.70 -3.01
C LEU A 6 -20.17 42.82 -2.41
N THR A 7 -19.98 43.66 -1.38
CA THR A 7 -18.69 43.78 -0.69
C THR A 7 -18.41 42.56 0.20
N ALA A 8 -19.41 41.97 0.85
CA ALA A 8 -19.25 40.73 1.62
C ALA A 8 -18.91 39.54 0.71
N PHE A 9 -19.51 39.49 -0.51
CA PHE A 9 -19.19 38.43 -1.48
C PHE A 9 -17.80 38.61 -2.11
N ALA A 10 -17.33 39.84 -2.33
CA ALA A 10 -15.97 40.13 -2.79
C ALA A 10 -14.91 39.81 -1.75
N ILE A 11 -15.19 40.02 -0.45
CA ILE A 11 -14.30 39.66 0.66
C ILE A 11 -14.23 38.13 0.85
N SER A 12 -15.32 37.40 0.64
CA SER A 12 -15.29 35.92 0.73
C SER A 12 -14.50 35.28 -0.41
N LEU A 13 -14.42 35.87 -1.59
CA LEU A 13 -13.60 35.43 -2.73
C LEU A 13 -12.10 35.69 -2.52
N LEU A 14 -11.73 36.67 -1.71
CA LEU A 14 -10.31 36.97 -1.40
C LEU A 14 -9.73 36.02 -0.33
N LEU A 15 -10.57 35.36 0.47
CA LEU A 15 -10.14 34.40 1.48
C LEU A 15 -9.85 33.00 0.94
N SER A 16 -10.19 32.72 -0.32
CA SER A 16 -9.87 31.47 -1.01
C SER A 16 -8.58 31.52 -1.85
N ALA A 17 -7.75 32.55 -1.71
CA ALA A 17 -6.37 32.51 -2.18
C ALA A 17 -5.66 31.42 -1.38
N GLY A 18 -5.60 30.20 -1.92
CA GLY A 18 -4.97 29.05 -1.31
C GLY A 18 -3.52 29.42 -0.98
N ALA A 19 -3.25 29.70 0.27
CA ALA A 19 -1.90 29.80 0.76
C ALA A 19 -1.25 28.45 0.41
N GLN A 20 -0.27 28.44 -0.50
CA GLN A 20 0.58 27.29 -0.73
C GLN A 20 1.14 26.88 0.62
N ASN A 21 0.60 25.83 1.22
CA ASN A 21 1.02 25.33 2.51
C ASN A 21 2.43 24.76 2.34
N THR A 22 3.43 25.61 2.56
CA THR A 22 4.82 25.16 2.64
C THR A 22 5.01 24.48 3.99
N ARG A 23 5.32 23.19 3.97
CA ARG A 23 5.55 22.40 5.18
C ARG A 23 6.98 21.95 5.24
N GLN A 24 7.67 22.30 6.31
CA GLN A 24 8.97 21.73 6.62
C GLN A 24 8.78 20.29 7.10
N LEU A 25 9.49 19.35 6.47
CA LEU A 25 9.40 17.92 6.75
C LEU A 25 10.75 17.43 7.30
N SER A 26 10.72 16.75 8.44
CA SER A 26 11.87 16.00 8.94
C SER A 26 11.80 14.53 8.48
N LEU A 27 12.95 13.84 8.40
CA LEU A 27 12.98 12.42 8.02
C LEU A 27 12.21 11.54 9.01
N ALA A 28 12.28 11.85 10.31
CA ALA A 28 11.56 11.10 11.34
C ALA A 28 10.04 11.24 11.18
N GLU A 29 9.56 12.45 10.93
CA GLU A 29 8.15 12.74 10.66
C GLU A 29 7.69 12.04 9.36
N ALA A 30 8.52 12.07 8.31
CA ALA A 30 8.23 11.36 7.07
C ALA A 30 8.05 9.85 7.29
N PHE A 31 8.89 9.21 8.12
CA PHE A 31 8.75 7.80 8.47
C PHE A 31 7.44 7.51 9.23
N GLN A 32 7.07 8.37 10.15
CA GLN A 32 5.83 8.21 10.91
C GLN A 32 4.61 8.33 10.00
N LEU A 33 4.49 9.42 9.24
CA LEU A 33 3.39 9.63 8.30
C LEU A 33 3.27 8.49 7.28
N ALA A 34 4.38 8.05 6.71
CA ALA A 34 4.39 6.96 5.75
C ALA A 34 3.94 5.62 6.37
N THR A 35 4.33 5.32 7.62
CA THR A 35 3.88 4.10 8.28
C THR A 35 2.40 4.15 8.64
N ASP A 36 1.88 5.32 9.02
CA ASP A 36 0.48 5.48 9.43
C ASP A 36 -0.47 5.46 8.22
N HIS A 37 -0.04 5.96 7.06
CA HIS A 37 -0.85 6.07 5.85
C HIS A 37 -0.55 5.02 4.78
N SER A 38 0.40 4.09 5.01
CA SER A 38 0.77 3.08 4.03
C SER A 38 -0.36 2.07 3.77
N LEU A 39 -0.90 2.08 2.55
CA LEU A 39 -1.85 1.07 2.08
C LEU A 39 -1.24 -0.34 2.09
N GLN A 40 0.08 -0.47 1.83
CA GLN A 40 0.77 -1.75 1.88
C GLN A 40 0.73 -2.35 3.29
N LEU A 41 0.99 -1.57 4.33
CA LEU A 41 0.92 -2.05 5.72
C LEU A 41 -0.50 -2.38 6.15
N GLN A 42 -1.50 -1.63 5.68
CA GLN A 42 -2.91 -1.97 5.90
C GLN A 42 -3.27 -3.31 5.23
N MET A 43 -2.83 -3.54 3.99
CA MET A 43 -3.02 -4.82 3.30
C MET A 43 -2.34 -5.98 4.05
N ASP A 44 -1.12 -5.79 4.54
CA ASP A 44 -0.40 -6.81 5.30
C ASP A 44 -1.10 -7.13 6.63
N SER A 45 -1.63 -6.13 7.33
CA SER A 45 -2.45 -6.33 8.53
C SER A 45 -3.71 -7.15 8.23
N LEU A 46 -4.46 -6.78 7.19
CA LEU A 46 -5.65 -7.53 6.76
C LEU A 46 -5.32 -8.97 6.33
N LYS A 47 -4.14 -9.21 5.76
CA LYS A 47 -3.67 -10.54 5.43
C LYS A 47 -3.41 -11.40 6.69
N ILE A 48 -2.83 -10.81 7.74
CA ILE A 48 -2.65 -11.47 9.03
C ILE A 48 -4.01 -11.87 9.62
N ASP A 49 -4.98 -10.95 9.58
CA ASP A 49 -6.34 -11.21 10.06
C ASP A 49 -7.05 -12.29 9.25
N ALA A 50 -6.91 -12.26 7.93
CA ALA A 50 -7.47 -13.28 7.03
C ALA A 50 -6.93 -14.69 7.36
N ILE A 51 -5.63 -14.81 7.65
CA ILE A 51 -5.04 -16.08 8.10
C ILE A 51 -5.60 -16.48 9.47
N GLY A 52 -5.79 -15.52 10.38
CA GLY A 52 -6.40 -15.71 11.68
C GLY A 52 -7.84 -16.27 11.56
N TYR A 53 -8.67 -15.68 10.70
CA TYR A 53 -10.02 -16.18 10.41
C TYR A 53 -10.01 -17.57 9.76
N LYS A 54 -9.07 -17.85 8.86
CA LYS A 54 -8.90 -19.17 8.27
C LYS A 54 -8.53 -20.23 9.31
N LYS A 55 -7.67 -19.86 10.28
CA LYS A 55 -7.36 -20.70 11.44
C LYS A 55 -8.62 -20.97 12.28
N GLN A 56 -9.43 -19.95 12.56
CA GLN A 56 -10.68 -20.11 13.27
C GLN A 56 -11.69 -20.98 12.50
N GLN A 57 -11.79 -20.80 11.18
CA GLN A 57 -12.61 -21.67 10.32
C GLN A 57 -12.18 -23.13 10.41
N THR A 58 -10.88 -23.39 10.38
CA THR A 58 -10.34 -24.76 10.53
C THR A 58 -10.66 -25.34 11.92
N LYS A 59 -10.61 -24.52 12.98
CA LYS A 59 -11.02 -24.90 14.32
C LYS A 59 -12.52 -25.20 14.38
N ASN A 60 -13.34 -24.36 13.77
CA ASN A 60 -14.80 -24.55 13.73
C ASN A 60 -15.22 -25.80 12.95
N ALA A 61 -14.41 -26.23 11.96
CA ALA A 61 -14.65 -27.49 11.24
C ALA A 61 -14.54 -28.74 12.13
N MET A 62 -14.04 -28.62 13.36
CA MET A 62 -14.03 -29.69 14.36
C MET A 62 -15.31 -29.71 15.21
N LEU A 63 -16.16 -28.70 15.12
CA LEU A 63 -17.43 -28.60 15.85
C LEU A 63 -18.59 -29.27 15.09
N PRO A 64 -19.71 -29.61 15.80
CA PRO A 64 -20.88 -30.13 15.12
C PRO A 64 -21.49 -29.11 14.15
N VAL A 65 -21.84 -29.57 12.98
CA VAL A 65 -22.59 -28.80 11.98
C VAL A 65 -24.05 -29.19 12.04
N LEU A 66 -24.91 -28.20 12.27
CA LEU A 66 -26.36 -28.35 12.27
C LEU A 66 -26.91 -27.90 10.91
N GLY A 67 -27.65 -28.77 10.25
CA GLY A 67 -28.29 -28.46 8.99
C GLY A 67 -29.81 -28.63 9.11
N VAL A 68 -30.56 -27.68 8.57
CA VAL A 68 -32.02 -27.78 8.38
C VAL A 68 -32.30 -27.58 6.90
N THR A 69 -32.92 -28.57 6.30
CA THR A 69 -33.34 -28.51 4.90
C THR A 69 -34.85 -28.73 4.85
N SER A 70 -35.55 -27.80 4.22
CA SER A 70 -36.99 -27.94 3.93
C SER A 70 -37.18 -27.82 2.43
N SER A 71 -37.85 -28.80 1.85
CA SER A 71 -38.21 -28.80 0.44
C SER A 71 -39.68 -29.14 0.22
N TYR A 72 -40.31 -28.40 -0.66
CA TYR A 72 -41.63 -28.67 -1.17
C TYR A 72 -41.53 -29.00 -2.65
N THR A 73 -42.08 -30.15 -2.99
CA THR A 73 -42.14 -30.60 -4.38
C THR A 73 -43.60 -30.81 -4.76
N ARG A 74 -44.05 -30.14 -5.82
CA ARG A 74 -45.33 -30.40 -6.45
C ARG A 74 -45.12 -31.15 -7.72
N ILE A 75 -45.74 -32.35 -7.79
CA ILE A 75 -45.68 -33.20 -8.98
C ILE A 75 -46.85 -32.86 -9.89
N SER A 76 -46.67 -32.87 -11.19
CA SER A 76 -47.72 -32.60 -12.20
C SER A 76 -48.77 -33.70 -12.18
N ASN A 77 -50.02 -33.30 -12.38
CA ASN A 77 -51.18 -34.23 -12.40
C ASN A 77 -51.41 -34.81 -13.83
N ASN A 78 -50.45 -34.86 -14.69
CA ASN A 78 -50.55 -35.32 -16.08
C ASN A 78 -50.28 -36.81 -16.26
N ILE A 79 -50.05 -37.56 -15.19
CA ILE A 79 -49.90 -39.02 -15.19
C ILE A 79 -51.11 -39.61 -14.51
N GLU A 80 -51.89 -40.39 -15.25
CA GLU A 80 -53.04 -41.10 -14.69
C GLU A 80 -52.62 -42.17 -13.67
N PRO A 81 -53.33 -42.30 -12.51
CA PRO A 81 -53.06 -43.37 -11.56
C PRO A 81 -53.25 -44.73 -12.23
N PHE A 82 -52.30 -45.62 -12.07
CA PHE A 82 -52.44 -47.00 -12.54
C PHE A 82 -53.39 -47.75 -11.59
N SER A 83 -54.56 -48.07 -12.10
CA SER A 83 -55.57 -48.85 -11.35
C SER A 83 -55.80 -50.19 -12.02
N VAL A 84 -56.05 -51.25 -11.23
CA VAL A 84 -56.40 -52.60 -11.68
C VAL A 84 -57.74 -52.96 -11.12
N PRO A 85 -58.70 -53.35 -11.98
CA PRO A 85 -60.04 -53.88 -11.54
C PRO A 85 -59.85 -55.21 -10.88
N PHE A 86 -60.31 -55.38 -9.61
CA PHE A 86 -60.35 -56.64 -8.92
C PHE A 86 -61.74 -56.84 -8.36
N MET A 87 -62.49 -57.78 -8.88
CA MET A 87 -63.90 -58.03 -8.63
C MET A 87 -64.80 -56.84 -8.90
N THR A 88 -65.32 -56.19 -7.85
CA THR A 88 -66.23 -55.02 -7.90
C THR A 88 -65.55 -53.72 -7.44
N GLN A 89 -64.23 -53.75 -7.13
CA GLN A 89 -63.49 -52.62 -6.67
C GLN A 89 -62.27 -52.35 -7.52
N GLU A 90 -61.97 -51.06 -7.74
CA GLU A 90 -60.80 -50.59 -8.45
C GLU A 90 -59.68 -50.33 -7.46
N PHE A 91 -58.57 -51.04 -7.54
CA PHE A 91 -57.40 -50.87 -6.70
C PHE A 91 -56.39 -49.97 -7.40
N VAL A 92 -56.14 -48.79 -6.86
CA VAL A 92 -55.11 -47.85 -7.30
C VAL A 92 -53.77 -48.37 -6.79
N LEU A 93 -52.96 -48.94 -7.69
CA LEU A 93 -51.63 -49.48 -7.34
C LEU A 93 -50.56 -48.42 -7.16
N ASN A 94 -50.73 -47.22 -7.74
CA ASN A 94 -49.80 -46.12 -7.60
C ASN A 94 -50.54 -44.82 -7.28
N PRO A 95 -50.84 -44.53 -6.00
CA PRO A 95 -51.49 -43.29 -5.61
C PRO A 95 -50.54 -42.12 -5.88
N GLN A 96 -51.03 -41.11 -6.61
CA GLN A 96 -50.25 -39.90 -6.90
C GLN A 96 -50.23 -38.99 -5.67
N ILE A 97 -49.04 -38.80 -5.13
CA ILE A 97 -48.78 -37.79 -4.09
C ILE A 97 -48.38 -36.50 -4.78
N LEU A 98 -49.37 -35.61 -5.01
CA LEU A 98 -49.13 -34.35 -5.76
C LEU A 98 -48.28 -33.34 -5.02
N ASN A 99 -48.35 -33.35 -3.69
CA ASN A 99 -47.64 -32.38 -2.83
C ASN A 99 -46.76 -33.18 -1.86
N GLN A 100 -45.46 -32.96 -1.94
CA GLN A 100 -44.48 -33.62 -1.09
C GLN A 100 -43.72 -32.55 -0.26
N TYR A 101 -43.80 -32.65 1.06
CA TYR A 101 -43.03 -31.86 1.99
C TYR A 101 -41.94 -32.72 2.60
N ASN A 102 -40.69 -32.30 2.47
CA ASN A 102 -39.55 -32.99 3.09
C ASN A 102 -38.81 -32.01 4.01
N ASN A 103 -38.89 -32.26 5.32
CA ASN A 103 -38.16 -31.53 6.31
C ASN A 103 -37.11 -32.44 6.92
N ARG A 104 -35.82 -32.02 6.81
CA ARG A 104 -34.70 -32.80 7.32
C ARG A 104 -33.88 -31.96 8.27
N PHE A 105 -33.69 -32.46 9.46
CA PHE A 105 -32.76 -31.95 10.46
C PHE A 105 -31.55 -32.89 10.53
N THR A 106 -30.35 -32.34 10.35
CA THR A 106 -29.10 -33.12 10.36
C THR A 106 -28.12 -32.52 11.36
N VAL A 107 -27.47 -33.39 12.12
CA VAL A 107 -26.34 -33.06 12.98
C VAL A 107 -25.15 -33.88 12.52
N GLN A 108 -24.10 -33.21 12.07
CA GLN A 108 -22.89 -33.88 11.59
C GLN A 108 -21.71 -33.48 12.45
N GLN A 109 -21.14 -34.44 13.19
CA GLN A 109 -19.97 -34.25 14.04
C GLN A 109 -18.82 -35.10 13.54
N PRO A 110 -17.69 -34.50 13.10
CA PRO A 110 -16.46 -35.27 12.86
C PRO A 110 -15.89 -35.77 14.20
N VAL A 111 -15.87 -37.08 14.40
CA VAL A 111 -15.34 -37.68 15.64
C VAL A 111 -13.81 -37.78 15.57
N PHE A 112 -13.27 -38.13 14.41
CA PHE A 112 -11.82 -38.25 14.17
C PHE A 112 -11.49 -37.95 12.71
N SER A 113 -10.46 -37.13 12.48
CA SER A 113 -10.01 -36.72 11.15
C SER A 113 -8.51 -36.99 10.95
N GLY A 114 -7.92 -37.97 11.67
CA GLY A 114 -6.50 -38.32 11.52
C GLY A 114 -5.53 -37.18 11.89
N LEU A 115 -5.92 -36.28 12.80
CA LEU A 115 -5.16 -35.06 13.17
C LEU A 115 -5.00 -34.04 12.02
N LYS A 116 -5.67 -34.25 10.89
CA LYS A 116 -5.61 -33.34 9.72
C LYS A 116 -5.95 -31.90 10.10
N ASN A 117 -7.09 -31.70 10.75
CA ASN A 117 -7.55 -30.35 11.14
C ASN A 117 -6.61 -29.72 12.19
N TRP A 118 -6.09 -30.53 13.12
CA TRP A 118 -5.11 -30.07 14.12
C TRP A 118 -3.81 -29.61 13.49
N ASN A 119 -3.22 -30.43 12.60
CA ASN A 119 -1.99 -30.08 11.90
C ASN A 119 -2.24 -28.90 10.92
N GLY A 120 -3.42 -28.84 10.29
CA GLY A 120 -3.83 -27.70 9.45
C GLY A 120 -3.89 -26.40 10.26
N MET A 121 -4.47 -26.44 11.46
CA MET A 121 -4.50 -25.29 12.35
C MET A 121 -3.08 -24.85 12.79
N LYS A 122 -2.19 -25.81 13.11
CA LYS A 122 -0.79 -25.52 13.44
C LYS A 122 -0.02 -24.93 12.25
N SER A 123 -0.29 -25.41 11.04
CA SER A 123 0.25 -24.82 9.80
C SER A 123 -0.18 -23.36 9.65
N LEU A 124 -1.47 -23.05 9.83
CA LEU A 124 -2.00 -21.69 9.75
C LEU A 124 -1.45 -20.77 10.85
N GLU A 125 -1.19 -21.29 12.04
CA GLU A 125 -0.53 -20.53 13.12
C GLU A 125 0.88 -20.10 12.69
N GLN A 126 1.66 -20.99 12.10
CA GLN A 126 2.98 -20.66 11.58
C GLN A 126 2.93 -19.70 10.38
N GLN A 127 1.91 -19.84 9.51
CA GLN A 127 1.69 -18.88 8.42
C GLN A 127 1.32 -17.49 8.94
N GLN A 128 0.57 -17.39 10.04
CA GLN A 128 0.23 -16.12 10.68
C GLN A 128 1.48 -15.43 11.24
N LEU A 129 2.38 -16.19 11.90
CA LEU A 129 3.67 -15.67 12.35
C LEU A 129 4.55 -15.22 11.18
N ALA A 130 4.60 -16.01 10.11
CA ALA A 130 5.32 -15.63 8.90
C ALA A 130 4.80 -14.32 8.29
N ALA A 131 3.47 -14.15 8.23
CA ALA A 131 2.86 -12.92 7.73
C ALA A 131 3.16 -11.71 8.63
N GLY A 132 3.29 -11.90 9.95
CA GLY A 132 3.75 -10.86 10.88
C GLY A 132 5.18 -10.40 10.58
N GLU A 133 6.09 -11.33 10.33
CA GLU A 133 7.46 -10.98 9.93
C GLU A 133 7.51 -10.33 8.53
N ASP A 134 6.69 -10.81 7.57
CA ASP A 134 6.56 -10.18 6.25
C ASP A 134 6.08 -8.71 6.38
N MET A 135 5.17 -8.40 7.32
CA MET A 135 4.73 -7.03 7.61
C MET A 135 5.87 -6.16 8.18
N LEU A 136 6.73 -6.72 9.06
CA LEU A 136 7.90 -5.99 9.57
C LEU A 136 8.88 -5.67 8.44
N LYS A 137 9.09 -6.61 7.50
CA LYS A 137 9.85 -6.37 6.27
C LYS A 137 9.22 -5.24 5.45
N SER A 138 7.93 -5.31 5.16
CA SER A 138 7.21 -4.25 4.40
C SER A 138 7.37 -2.89 5.07
N LYS A 139 7.34 -2.83 6.41
CA LYS A 139 7.57 -1.59 7.16
C LYS A 139 8.98 -1.01 6.94
N ALA A 140 9.99 -1.88 6.89
CA ALA A 140 11.35 -1.46 6.57
C ALA A 140 11.47 -0.97 5.12
N ASP A 141 10.85 -1.67 4.17
CA ASP A 141 10.83 -1.30 2.75
C ASP A 141 10.14 0.04 2.51
N VAL A 142 9.02 0.32 3.19
CA VAL A 142 8.33 1.62 3.14
C VAL A 142 9.24 2.73 3.65
N LYS A 143 9.89 2.54 4.81
CA LYS A 143 10.83 3.53 5.37
C LYS A 143 12.01 3.77 4.43
N TRP A 144 12.56 2.71 3.85
CA TRP A 144 13.66 2.82 2.90
C TRP A 144 13.26 3.64 1.67
N THR A 145 12.11 3.34 1.08
CA THR A 145 11.59 4.06 -0.09
C THR A 145 11.36 5.54 0.22
N VAL A 146 10.75 5.84 1.37
CA VAL A 146 10.55 7.22 1.83
C VAL A 146 11.88 7.94 2.04
N ALA A 147 12.87 7.28 2.64
CA ALA A 147 14.20 7.86 2.81
C ALA A 147 14.83 8.23 1.46
N GLN A 148 14.76 7.34 0.46
CA GLN A 148 15.29 7.61 -0.88
C GLN A 148 14.65 8.85 -1.50
N TRP A 149 13.33 8.97 -1.47
CA TRP A 149 12.61 10.13 -2.03
C TRP A 149 12.86 11.40 -1.23
N TYR A 150 12.96 11.30 0.10
CA TYR A 150 13.30 12.43 0.98
C TYR A 150 14.68 13.01 0.66
N TYR A 151 15.71 12.14 0.56
CA TYR A 151 17.06 12.58 0.21
C TYR A 151 17.13 13.11 -1.23
N GLN A 152 16.36 12.55 -2.14
CA GLN A 152 16.26 13.05 -3.50
C GLN A 152 15.64 14.45 -3.54
N LEU A 153 14.55 14.70 -2.77
CA LEU A 153 13.94 16.02 -2.64
C LEU A 153 14.97 17.02 -2.09
N TYR A 154 15.62 16.67 -0.98
CA TYR A 154 16.63 17.53 -0.36
C TYR A 154 17.75 17.89 -1.34
N LYS A 155 18.31 16.89 -2.04
CA LYS A 155 19.35 17.08 -3.04
C LYS A 155 18.90 18.03 -4.16
N LEU A 156 17.71 17.84 -4.70
CA LEU A 156 17.18 18.69 -5.77
C LEU A 156 16.95 20.12 -5.30
N GLN A 157 16.44 20.32 -4.09
CA GLN A 157 16.26 21.66 -3.50
C GLN A 157 17.61 22.37 -3.31
N GLN A 158 18.65 21.66 -2.83
CA GLN A 158 20.00 22.22 -2.71
C GLN A 158 20.60 22.53 -4.07
N THR A 159 20.36 21.67 -5.07
CA THR A 159 20.82 21.92 -6.44
C THR A 159 20.16 23.16 -7.05
N ALA A 160 18.86 23.36 -6.81
CA ALA A 160 18.15 24.57 -7.27
C ALA A 160 18.76 25.85 -6.66
N LEU A 161 19.06 25.85 -5.37
CA LEU A 161 19.71 26.98 -4.68
C LEU A 161 21.13 27.24 -5.23
N LEU A 162 21.88 26.19 -5.51
CA LEU A 162 23.21 26.30 -6.11
C LEU A 162 23.14 26.91 -7.53
N LEU A 163 22.17 26.47 -8.33
CA LEU A 163 21.97 27.00 -9.67
C LEU A 163 21.56 28.49 -9.62
N ASP A 164 20.74 28.90 -8.66
CA ASP A 164 20.39 30.31 -8.48
C ASP A 164 21.64 31.18 -8.19
N SER A 165 22.50 30.71 -7.30
CA SER A 165 23.76 31.40 -7.00
C SER A 165 24.68 31.46 -8.22
N THR A 166 24.78 30.36 -8.99
CA THR A 166 25.61 30.26 -10.19
C THR A 166 25.09 31.17 -11.31
N ILE A 167 23.78 31.23 -11.50
CA ILE A 167 23.13 32.13 -12.46
C ILE A 167 23.39 33.59 -12.10
N ALA A 168 23.28 33.95 -10.82
CA ALA A 168 23.56 35.31 -10.34
C ALA A 168 25.02 35.68 -10.59
N GLN A 169 25.99 34.80 -10.27
CA GLN A 169 27.41 35.05 -10.53
C GLN A 169 27.69 35.17 -12.04
N THR A 170 27.05 34.34 -12.87
CA THR A 170 27.20 34.40 -14.32
C THR A 170 26.67 35.72 -14.88
N GLN A 171 25.56 36.26 -14.31
CA GLN A 171 25.05 37.56 -14.69
C GLN A 171 26.06 38.70 -14.38
N VAL A 172 26.67 38.72 -13.21
CA VAL A 172 27.71 39.70 -12.86
C VAL A 172 28.88 39.60 -13.87
N ARG A 173 29.30 38.41 -14.20
CA ARG A 173 30.36 38.19 -15.21
C ARG A 173 29.95 38.72 -16.59
N ILE A 174 28.72 38.56 -17.03
CA ILE A 174 28.22 39.10 -18.29
C ILE A 174 28.29 40.63 -18.28
N ASP A 175 27.87 41.27 -17.14
CA ASP A 175 27.88 42.71 -16.99
C ASP A 175 29.31 43.26 -17.04
N ASP A 176 30.30 42.56 -16.47
CA ASP A 176 31.72 42.88 -16.59
C ASP A 176 32.24 42.78 -18.00
N LEU A 177 31.90 41.67 -18.71
CA LEU A 177 32.27 41.46 -20.10
C LEU A 177 31.69 42.54 -21.02
N ILE A 178 30.47 42.98 -20.78
CA ILE A 178 29.84 44.10 -21.54
C ILE A 178 30.64 45.40 -21.31
N ARG A 179 31.06 45.70 -20.07
CA ARG A 179 31.88 46.89 -19.75
C ARG A 179 33.25 46.81 -20.47
N PHE A 180 33.94 45.64 -20.46
CA PHE A 180 35.20 45.45 -21.12
C PHE A 180 35.07 45.52 -22.63
N ARG A 181 33.97 44.97 -23.20
CA ARG A 181 33.71 45.09 -24.65
C ARG A 181 33.54 46.55 -25.03
N ASN A 182 32.83 47.36 -24.25
CA ASN A 182 32.64 48.77 -24.52
C ASN A 182 33.98 49.58 -24.47
N GLN A 183 34.98 49.06 -23.74
CA GLN A 183 36.36 49.58 -23.71
C GLN A 183 37.27 49.00 -24.78
N GLY A 184 36.75 48.07 -25.63
CA GLY A 184 37.54 47.41 -26.67
C GLY A 184 38.50 46.32 -26.16
N ILE A 185 38.37 45.86 -24.93
CA ILE A 185 39.26 44.87 -24.29
C ILE A 185 38.90 43.45 -24.67
N VAL A 186 37.59 43.13 -24.83
CA VAL A 186 37.08 41.80 -25.19
C VAL A 186 36.18 41.88 -26.40
N LEU A 187 36.03 40.74 -27.09
CA LEU A 187 35.19 40.62 -28.29
C LEU A 187 33.73 40.41 -27.94
N ASN A 188 32.83 40.81 -28.85
CA ASN A 188 31.38 40.54 -28.65
C ASN A 188 31.09 39.05 -28.54
N ASN A 189 31.87 38.19 -29.15
CA ASN A 189 31.74 36.74 -29.08
C ASN A 189 31.89 36.22 -27.62
N ASP A 190 32.73 36.83 -26.79
CA ASP A 190 32.95 36.44 -25.40
C ASP A 190 31.73 36.76 -24.56
N VAL A 191 31.07 37.89 -24.81
CA VAL A 191 29.78 38.25 -24.18
C VAL A 191 28.71 37.23 -24.58
N MET A 192 28.60 36.89 -25.87
CA MET A 192 27.61 35.91 -26.36
C MET A 192 27.81 34.52 -25.75
N ARG A 193 29.06 34.08 -25.60
CA ARG A 193 29.41 32.80 -24.94
C ARG A 193 28.91 32.79 -23.46
N ALA A 194 29.15 33.86 -22.72
CA ALA A 194 28.68 33.99 -21.34
C ALA A 194 27.16 34.02 -21.24
N GLN A 195 26.49 34.70 -22.18
CA GLN A 195 25.03 34.71 -22.28
C GLN A 195 24.48 33.31 -22.59
N LEU A 196 25.09 32.56 -23.51
CA LEU A 196 24.74 31.18 -23.81
C LEU A 196 24.90 30.30 -22.57
N GLN A 197 25.97 30.45 -21.82
CA GLN A 197 26.21 29.72 -20.58
C GLN A 197 25.08 30.00 -19.56
N LYS A 198 24.68 31.26 -19.36
CA LYS A 198 23.55 31.61 -18.50
C LYS A 198 22.24 30.97 -18.96
N THR A 199 21.98 30.98 -20.28
CA THR A 199 20.79 30.35 -20.83
C THR A 199 20.74 28.84 -20.54
N ASN A 200 21.87 28.15 -20.70
CA ASN A 200 22.00 26.74 -20.37
C ASN A 200 21.70 26.45 -18.88
N LEU A 201 22.24 27.30 -17.98
CA LEU A 201 21.97 27.20 -16.55
C LEU A 201 20.49 27.42 -16.21
N LEU A 202 19.80 28.34 -16.92
CA LEU A 202 18.37 28.56 -16.76
C LEU A 202 17.54 27.36 -17.20
N VAL A 203 17.92 26.70 -18.31
CA VAL A 203 17.29 25.45 -18.76
C VAL A 203 17.51 24.33 -17.72
N GLU A 204 18.73 24.20 -17.22
CA GLU A 204 19.03 23.21 -16.16
C GLU A 204 18.20 23.47 -14.90
N LYS A 205 18.10 24.75 -14.45
CA LYS A 205 17.25 25.12 -13.32
C LYS A 205 15.79 24.72 -13.55
N ALA A 206 15.24 25.00 -14.75
CA ALA A 206 13.85 24.63 -15.07
C ALA A 206 13.63 23.12 -14.95
N ASN A 207 14.58 22.30 -15.43
CA ASN A 207 14.53 20.85 -15.29
C ASN A 207 14.59 20.40 -13.83
N VAL A 208 15.46 21.03 -13.03
CA VAL A 208 15.56 20.72 -11.58
C VAL A 208 14.26 21.08 -10.86
N VAL A 209 13.68 22.25 -11.14
CA VAL A 209 12.39 22.67 -10.54
C VAL A 209 11.28 21.68 -10.88
N SER A 210 11.14 21.26 -12.14
CA SER A 210 10.16 20.24 -12.54
C SER A 210 10.38 18.89 -11.81
N ASN A 211 11.64 18.50 -11.60
CA ASN A 211 11.96 17.30 -10.84
C ASN A 211 11.63 17.46 -9.34
N VAL A 212 11.81 18.65 -8.76
CA VAL A 212 11.37 18.96 -7.38
C VAL A 212 9.86 18.76 -7.27
N GLU A 213 9.08 19.30 -8.19
CA GLU A 213 7.62 19.17 -8.21
C GLU A 213 7.18 17.71 -8.31
N ALA A 214 7.81 16.93 -9.20
CA ALA A 214 7.51 15.51 -9.36
C ALA A 214 7.81 14.70 -8.09
N VAL A 215 8.99 14.90 -7.49
CA VAL A 215 9.39 14.21 -6.25
C VAL A 215 8.52 14.64 -5.08
N ASN A 216 8.16 15.93 -5.00
CA ASN A 216 7.24 16.45 -4.00
C ASN A 216 5.86 15.77 -4.08
N TYR A 217 5.32 15.66 -5.30
CA TYR A 217 4.06 14.96 -5.54
C TYR A 217 4.11 13.50 -5.06
N TYR A 218 5.15 12.74 -5.44
CA TYR A 218 5.32 11.36 -4.99
C TYR A 218 5.40 11.23 -3.47
N LEU A 219 6.15 12.13 -2.81
CA LEU A 219 6.23 12.15 -1.35
C LEU A 219 4.88 12.47 -0.72
N CYS A 220 4.15 13.47 -1.19
CA CYS A 220 2.81 13.80 -0.67
C CYS A 220 1.88 12.59 -0.74
N VAL A 221 1.86 11.87 -1.87
CA VAL A 221 1.06 10.64 -2.02
C VAL A 221 1.48 9.56 -1.04
N MET A 222 2.79 9.32 -0.89
CA MET A 222 3.31 8.29 0.03
C MET A 222 3.05 8.61 1.51
N LEU A 223 3.04 9.91 1.85
CA LEU A 223 2.82 10.38 3.22
C LEU A 223 1.34 10.61 3.54
N GLY A 224 0.43 10.43 2.57
CA GLY A 224 -1.00 10.71 2.73
C GLY A 224 -1.32 12.20 2.91
N LEU A 225 -0.46 13.09 2.38
CA LEU A 225 -0.64 14.54 2.42
C LEU A 225 -1.36 15.03 1.16
N ASP A 226 -1.94 16.23 1.26
CA ASP A 226 -2.49 16.89 0.08
C ASP A 226 -1.38 17.13 -0.96
N THR A 227 -1.63 16.74 -2.21
CA THR A 227 -0.69 16.85 -3.33
C THR A 227 -0.30 18.29 -3.68
N GLN A 228 -1.09 19.29 -3.22
CA GLN A 228 -0.79 20.71 -3.37
C GLN A 228 0.20 21.25 -2.31
N THR A 229 0.54 20.42 -1.29
CA THR A 229 1.47 20.81 -0.24
C THR A 229 2.88 20.86 -0.79
N GLN A 230 3.57 22.00 -0.60
CA GLN A 230 4.99 22.10 -0.92
C GLN A 230 5.84 21.69 0.29
N LEU A 231 6.56 20.59 0.13
CA LEU A 231 7.44 20.06 1.16
C LEU A 231 8.82 20.69 1.05
N THR A 232 9.36 21.16 2.17
CA THR A 232 10.76 21.57 2.30
C THR A 232 11.46 20.54 3.18
N ALA A 233 12.40 19.80 2.61
CA ALA A 233 13.16 18.81 3.36
C ALA A 233 14.16 19.50 4.29
N ALA A 234 14.10 19.18 5.59
CA ALA A 234 15.10 19.62 6.56
C ALA A 234 16.46 18.95 6.27
N ALA A 235 17.56 19.61 6.63
CA ALA A 235 18.88 19.01 6.49
C ALA A 235 18.95 17.69 7.29
N PRO A 236 19.28 16.57 6.64
CA PRO A 236 19.37 15.30 7.34
C PRO A 236 20.56 15.30 8.31
N ALA A 237 20.39 14.61 9.45
CA ALA A 237 21.49 14.40 10.37
C ALA A 237 22.56 13.52 9.70
N VAL A 238 23.82 13.91 9.88
CA VAL A 238 24.95 13.09 9.42
C VAL A 238 25.07 11.90 10.35
N VAL A 239 24.72 10.72 9.86
CA VAL A 239 24.91 9.45 10.58
C VAL A 239 26.28 8.91 10.20
N GLN A 240 27.14 8.68 11.21
CA GLN A 240 28.38 7.96 10.95
C GLN A 240 28.06 6.48 10.66
N PRO A 241 28.65 5.87 9.63
CA PRO A 241 28.45 4.47 9.37
C PRO A 241 29.00 3.62 10.52
N GLU A 242 28.20 2.63 10.96
CA GLU A 242 28.70 1.60 11.88
C GLU A 242 29.80 0.80 11.16
N THR A 243 30.95 0.68 11.80
CA THR A 243 32.13 -0.02 11.25
C THR A 243 32.33 -1.37 11.95
N ASP A 244 31.25 -2.08 12.25
CA ASP A 244 31.32 -3.39 12.84
C ASP A 244 31.96 -4.41 11.89
N GLU A 245 32.62 -5.42 12.47
CA GLU A 245 33.21 -6.52 11.71
C GLU A 245 32.12 -7.26 10.90
N LEU A 246 32.41 -7.60 9.65
CA LEU A 246 31.45 -8.26 8.75
C LEU A 246 30.85 -9.54 9.35
N SER A 247 31.64 -10.29 10.11
CA SER A 247 31.19 -11.51 10.80
C SER A 247 30.07 -11.25 11.81
N LEU A 248 30.15 -10.15 12.56
CA LEU A 248 29.11 -9.71 13.51
C LEU A 248 27.85 -9.26 12.78
N LEU A 249 28.00 -8.48 11.70
CA LEU A 249 26.88 -8.02 10.87
C LEU A 249 26.12 -9.21 10.25
N ILE A 250 26.83 -10.23 9.76
CA ILE A 250 26.21 -11.47 9.25
C ILE A 250 25.46 -12.19 10.38
N GLY A 251 26.05 -12.28 11.57
CA GLY A 251 25.42 -12.89 12.74
C GLY A 251 24.10 -12.19 13.10
N HIS A 252 24.11 -10.86 13.20
CA HIS A 252 22.92 -10.05 13.44
C HIS A 252 21.88 -10.20 12.32
N ALA A 253 22.30 -10.19 11.06
CA ALA A 253 21.40 -10.38 9.93
C ALA A 253 20.66 -11.73 9.99
N ASN A 254 21.35 -12.82 10.33
CA ASN A 254 20.77 -14.15 10.40
C ASN A 254 19.73 -14.29 11.54
N THR A 255 19.90 -13.55 12.64
CA THR A 255 19.00 -13.63 13.80
C THR A 255 17.88 -12.60 13.78
N GLU A 256 18.12 -11.41 13.22
CA GLU A 256 17.20 -10.29 13.35
C GLU A 256 16.38 -10.00 12.09
N ARG A 257 16.83 -10.42 10.91
CA ARG A 257 16.13 -10.10 9.66
C ARG A 257 14.75 -10.75 9.57
N PRO A 258 13.68 -9.98 9.39
CA PRO A 258 12.31 -10.50 9.29
C PRO A 258 12.13 -11.51 8.15
N GLU A 259 12.86 -11.33 7.02
CA GLU A 259 12.76 -12.24 5.87
C GLU A 259 13.23 -13.65 6.23
N ILE A 260 14.28 -13.76 7.05
CA ILE A 260 14.83 -15.07 7.49
C ILE A 260 13.86 -15.72 8.47
N LYS A 261 13.33 -14.94 9.43
CA LYS A 261 12.31 -15.40 10.39
C LYS A 261 11.05 -15.87 9.67
N SER A 262 10.56 -15.08 8.71
CA SER A 262 9.40 -15.44 7.89
C SER A 262 9.61 -16.75 7.16
N GLN A 263 10.77 -16.94 6.52
CA GLN A 263 11.07 -18.17 5.78
C GLN A 263 11.17 -19.39 6.71
N TYR A 264 11.68 -19.23 7.91
CA TYR A 264 11.67 -20.29 8.93
C TYR A 264 10.24 -20.71 9.29
N PHE A 265 9.34 -19.75 9.55
CA PHE A 265 7.93 -20.02 9.83
C PHE A 265 7.20 -20.66 8.65
N LYS A 266 7.44 -20.20 7.41
CA LYS A 266 6.89 -20.80 6.19
C LYS A 266 7.33 -22.26 6.03
N THR A 267 8.59 -22.56 6.29
CA THR A 267 9.12 -23.93 6.26
C THR A 267 8.45 -24.81 7.31
N THR A 268 8.27 -24.28 8.53
CA THR A 268 7.61 -24.99 9.63
C THR A 268 6.12 -25.22 9.32
N ALA A 269 5.44 -24.23 8.73
CA ALA A 269 4.06 -24.36 8.26
C ALA A 269 3.91 -25.49 7.23
N SER A 270 4.85 -25.58 6.28
CA SER A 270 4.87 -26.63 5.27
C SER A 270 5.06 -28.03 5.89
N LYS A 271 5.93 -28.15 6.93
CA LYS A 271 6.08 -29.42 7.66
C LYS A 271 4.78 -29.89 8.33
N TYR A 272 4.00 -28.96 8.91
CA TYR A 272 2.68 -29.28 9.46
C TYR A 272 1.67 -29.63 8.37
N MET A 273 1.73 -28.99 7.19
CA MET A 273 0.87 -29.33 6.07
C MET A 273 1.12 -30.75 5.55
N VAL A 274 2.38 -31.17 5.46
CA VAL A 274 2.73 -32.57 5.13
C VAL A 274 2.19 -33.55 6.17
N LYS A 275 2.23 -33.20 7.48
CA LYS A 275 1.61 -34.03 8.52
C LYS A 275 0.08 -34.08 8.42
N ALA A 276 -0.55 -33.02 7.93
CA ALA A 276 -1.99 -32.95 7.72
C ALA A 276 -2.46 -33.77 6.50
N SER A 277 -1.56 -34.06 5.55
CA SER A 277 -1.88 -34.83 4.34
C SER A 277 -1.65 -36.34 4.48
N LYS A 278 -0.96 -36.78 5.55
CA LYS A 278 -0.76 -38.20 5.90
C LYS A 278 -1.87 -38.70 6.78
#